data_e39c4fa165af0965eaca3d14dfba6fee
#
_entry.id   e39c4fa165af0965eaca3d14dfba6fee
#
_cell.length_a   1.000
_cell.length_b   1.000
_cell.length_c   1.000
_cell.angle_alpha   90.00
_cell.angle_beta   90.00
_cell.angle_gamma   90.00
#
_symmetry.space_group_name_H-M   'P 1'
#
loop_
_entity.id
_entity.type
_entity.pdbx_description
1 polymer ?
#
loop_
_entity_poly.entity_id
_entity_poly.type
_entity_poly.pdbx_seq_one_letter_code
_entity_poly.pdbx_strand_id
1 'polypeptide(L)'
;MAARRNLQLLVLASSIVAAMLVPSVGRATGGRYAFAGGTPRQQAEVARALAASSFDWDIVPARVTIHIRRGVLSQATPGEIWLDADLLDAGSVAWGVVQHEYAHQVDFFLLTPAARAELLRRLGATVWCAQIDVRRDQLGCERFASALAWAFWPSADNCMRPAGARPAWTARFRKLVSGLIDTDTRRAEGDR
;
A
#
# COMPACT_ATOMS: atom_id res chain seq x y z
N MET A 1 -76.81 18.53 32.77
CA MET A 1 -76.38 17.41 31.92
C MET A 1 -75.11 17.84 31.21
N ALA A 2 -73.95 17.38 31.66
CA ALA A 2 -72.63 17.78 31.14
C ALA A 2 -72.00 16.55 30.46
N ALA A 3 -71.80 16.64 29.16
CA ALA A 3 -71.14 15.62 28.37
C ALA A 3 -69.62 15.76 28.50
N ARG A 4 -68.96 14.77 29.08
CA ARG A 4 -67.50 14.66 29.12
C ARG A 4 -67.01 14.09 27.78
N ARG A 5 -66.25 14.88 27.04
CA ARG A 5 -65.49 14.41 25.88
C ARG A 5 -64.17 13.83 26.35
N ASN A 6 -63.99 12.53 26.20
CA ASN A 6 -62.69 11.86 26.36
C ASN A 6 -61.81 12.12 25.14
N LEU A 7 -60.71 12.84 25.35
CA LEU A 7 -59.66 13.04 24.39
C LEU A 7 -58.64 11.92 24.56
N GLN A 8 -58.67 10.93 23.66
CA GLN A 8 -57.64 9.92 23.58
C GLN A 8 -56.43 10.46 22.84
N LEU A 9 -55.35 10.69 23.52
CA LEU A 9 -54.03 10.99 22.96
C LEU A 9 -53.44 9.72 22.39
N LEU A 10 -53.40 9.65 21.03
CA LEU A 10 -52.62 8.65 20.30
C LEU A 10 -51.16 9.08 20.32
N VAL A 11 -50.33 8.39 21.12
CA VAL A 11 -48.87 8.51 21.11
C VAL A 11 -48.36 7.62 19.97
N LEU A 12 -48.04 8.24 18.84
CA LEU A 12 -47.30 7.58 17.76
C LEU A 12 -45.83 7.47 18.16
N ALA A 13 -45.42 6.27 18.61
CA ALA A 13 -44.02 5.95 18.81
C ALA A 13 -43.33 5.75 17.42
N SER A 14 -42.66 6.78 16.97
CA SER A 14 -41.79 6.67 15.79
C SER A 14 -40.51 5.94 16.18
N SER A 15 -40.44 4.64 15.87
CA SER A 15 -39.20 3.87 15.98
C SER A 15 -38.25 4.28 14.85
N ILE A 16 -37.28 5.12 15.16
CA ILE A 16 -36.15 5.39 14.28
C ILE A 16 -35.24 4.17 14.30
N VAL A 17 -35.37 3.29 13.32
CA VAL A 17 -34.37 2.26 13.04
C VAL A 17 -33.15 2.95 12.46
N ALA A 18 -32.17 3.24 13.28
CA ALA A 18 -30.84 3.64 12.82
C ALA A 18 -30.22 2.43 12.10
N ALA A 19 -30.36 2.40 10.77
CA ALA A 19 -29.60 1.49 9.95
C ALA A 19 -28.13 1.82 10.15
N MET A 20 -27.41 1.04 10.97
CA MET A 20 -25.97 1.04 10.99
C MET A 20 -25.50 0.59 9.61
N LEU A 21 -25.10 1.55 8.78
CA LEU A 21 -24.30 1.29 7.59
C LEU A 21 -22.99 0.68 8.06
N VAL A 22 -22.95 -0.65 8.14
CA VAL A 22 -21.70 -1.38 8.17
C VAL A 22 -21.03 -1.05 6.84
N PRO A 23 -19.88 -0.35 6.82
CA PRO A 23 -19.19 -0.14 5.57
C PRO A 23 -18.90 -1.53 5.00
N SER A 24 -19.52 -1.86 3.87
CA SER A 24 -19.12 -3.01 3.09
C SER A 24 -17.65 -2.80 2.76
N VAL A 25 -16.79 -3.63 3.35
CA VAL A 25 -15.39 -3.74 2.95
C VAL A 25 -15.43 -4.27 1.52
N GLY A 26 -15.57 -3.34 0.57
CA GLY A 26 -15.34 -3.62 -0.82
C GLY A 26 -13.95 -4.24 -0.87
N ARG A 27 -13.82 -5.37 -1.52
CA ARG A 27 -12.56 -6.02 -1.82
C ARG A 27 -11.78 -5.03 -2.69
N ALA A 28 -11.04 -4.12 -2.03
CA ALA A 28 -10.07 -3.30 -2.72
C ALA A 28 -9.00 -4.28 -3.22
N THR A 29 -8.78 -4.33 -4.51
CA THR A 29 -7.64 -5.00 -5.16
C THR A 29 -6.35 -4.28 -4.75
N GLY A 30 -5.93 -4.43 -3.50
CA GLY A 30 -4.92 -3.56 -2.94
C GLY A 30 -4.03 -4.17 -1.88
N GLY A 31 -3.95 -5.50 -1.79
CA GLY A 31 -3.10 -6.18 -0.81
C GLY A 31 -3.84 -6.63 0.45
N ARG A 32 -3.23 -7.57 1.15
CA ARG A 32 -3.75 -8.14 2.40
C ARG A 32 -3.21 -7.35 3.58
N TYR A 33 -3.92 -6.35 4.04
CA TYR A 33 -3.45 -5.55 5.16
C TYR A 33 -4.52 -5.31 6.23
N ALA A 34 -4.05 -4.83 7.39
CA ALA A 34 -4.87 -4.30 8.47
C ALA A 34 -4.25 -3.00 8.99
N PHE A 35 -5.09 -2.10 9.48
CA PHE A 35 -4.61 -0.86 10.07
C PHE A 35 -4.41 -0.97 11.57
N ALA A 36 -3.33 -0.35 12.07
CA ALA A 36 -3.08 -0.07 13.47
C ALA A 36 -2.95 1.45 13.65
N GLY A 37 -4.06 2.09 14.06
CA GLY A 37 -4.15 3.55 14.20
C GLY A 37 -4.57 4.28 12.92
N GLY A 38 -4.36 5.59 12.91
CA GLY A 38 -4.87 6.47 11.87
C GLY A 38 -6.37 6.74 11.93
N THR A 39 -6.78 7.86 11.34
CA THR A 39 -8.20 8.19 11.16
C THR A 39 -8.78 7.43 9.97
N PRO A 40 -10.13 7.27 9.87
CA PRO A 40 -10.76 6.67 8.69
C PRO A 40 -10.36 7.34 7.37
N ARG A 41 -10.12 8.66 7.38
CA ARG A 41 -9.64 9.41 6.22
C ARG A 41 -8.23 8.95 5.80
N GLN A 42 -7.31 8.86 6.74
CA GLN A 42 -5.93 8.43 6.49
C GLN A 42 -5.87 6.97 6.03
N GLN A 43 -6.66 6.09 6.64
CA GLN A 43 -6.81 4.69 6.19
C GLN A 43 -7.36 4.62 4.76
N ALA A 44 -8.34 5.47 4.41
CA ALA A 44 -8.87 5.57 3.06
C ALA A 44 -7.82 6.10 2.06
N GLU A 45 -6.90 7.00 2.47
CA GLU A 45 -5.80 7.43 1.61
C GLU A 45 -4.84 6.28 1.28
N VAL A 46 -4.49 5.45 2.26
CA VAL A 46 -3.66 4.25 2.01
C VAL A 46 -4.37 3.30 1.03
N ALA A 47 -5.66 3.02 1.24
CA ALA A 47 -6.43 2.16 0.35
C ALA A 47 -6.48 2.71 -1.08
N ARG A 48 -6.69 4.03 -1.24
CA ARG A 48 -6.66 4.70 -2.56
C ARG A 48 -5.28 4.64 -3.21
N ALA A 49 -4.22 4.85 -2.43
CA ALA A 49 -2.85 4.76 -2.93
C ALA A 49 -2.54 3.39 -3.52
N LEU A 50 -2.89 2.32 -2.82
CA LEU A 50 -2.68 0.95 -3.31
C LEU A 50 -3.57 0.64 -4.52
N ALA A 51 -4.84 1.06 -4.50
CA ALA A 51 -5.77 0.87 -5.62
C ALA A 51 -5.40 1.67 -6.88
N ALA A 52 -4.68 2.79 -6.75
CA ALA A 52 -4.23 3.59 -7.89
C ALA A 52 -3.08 2.91 -8.68
N SER A 53 -2.35 2.00 -8.05
CA SER A 53 -1.28 1.22 -8.70
C SER A 53 -1.87 0.14 -9.60
N SER A 54 -1.24 -0.07 -10.76
CA SER A 54 -1.54 -1.24 -11.61
C SER A 54 -0.77 -2.50 -11.18
N PHE A 55 -0.01 -2.46 -10.09
CA PHE A 55 0.62 -3.63 -9.49
C PHE A 55 -0.41 -4.40 -8.65
N ASP A 56 -0.39 -5.71 -8.75
CA ASP A 56 -1.23 -6.58 -7.92
C ASP A 56 -0.56 -6.82 -6.57
N TRP A 57 -0.98 -6.04 -5.56
CA TRP A 57 -0.45 -6.15 -4.20
C TRP A 57 -0.93 -7.42 -3.47
N ASP A 58 -1.98 -8.08 -3.96
CA ASP A 58 -2.52 -9.31 -3.36
C ASP A 58 -1.57 -10.52 -3.53
N ILE A 59 -0.58 -10.41 -4.41
CA ILE A 59 0.46 -11.45 -4.55
C ILE A 59 1.38 -11.57 -3.34
N VAL A 60 1.47 -10.53 -2.47
CA VAL A 60 2.20 -10.62 -1.22
C VAL A 60 1.50 -11.62 -0.30
N PRO A 61 2.15 -12.76 0.05
CA PRO A 61 1.48 -13.86 0.73
C PRO A 61 1.12 -13.56 2.19
N ALA A 62 1.82 -12.60 2.79
CA ALA A 62 1.64 -12.21 4.18
C ALA A 62 0.56 -11.11 4.34
N ARG A 63 -0.14 -11.14 5.49
CA ARG A 63 -0.95 -9.99 5.90
C ARG A 63 -0.04 -8.93 6.50
N VAL A 64 -0.13 -7.71 5.99
CA VAL A 64 0.70 -6.58 6.41
C VAL A 64 -0.06 -5.72 7.44
N THR A 65 0.58 -5.39 8.56
CA THR A 65 0.05 -4.40 9.50
C THR A 65 0.55 -3.02 9.13
N ILE A 66 -0.36 -2.07 8.89
CA ILE A 66 -0.03 -0.69 8.54
C ILE A 66 -0.31 0.20 9.75
N HIS A 67 0.77 0.66 10.39
CA HIS A 67 0.74 1.60 11.51
C HIS A 67 0.71 3.03 10.98
N ILE A 68 -0.31 3.79 11.37
CA ILE A 68 -0.45 5.20 11.01
C ILE A 68 -0.30 6.04 12.28
N ARG A 69 0.77 6.84 12.36
CA ARG A 69 1.10 7.67 13.52
C ARG A 69 1.74 8.99 13.07
N ARG A 70 1.55 10.05 13.85
CA ARG A 70 2.23 11.35 13.60
C ARG A 70 3.69 11.29 14.00
N GLY A 71 4.53 11.97 13.23
CA GLY A 71 5.93 12.19 13.56
C GLY A 71 6.79 10.95 13.47
N VAL A 72 6.36 9.92 12.76
CA VAL A 72 7.18 8.75 12.46
C VAL A 72 7.82 8.87 11.08
N LEU A 73 9.00 8.32 10.91
CA LEU A 73 9.55 8.12 9.59
C LEU A 73 8.79 6.97 8.90
N SER A 74 8.32 7.19 7.67
CA SER A 74 7.75 6.10 6.87
C SER A 74 8.82 5.06 6.59
N GLN A 75 8.51 3.80 6.88
CA GLN A 75 9.42 2.67 6.79
C GLN A 75 8.69 1.34 6.78
N ALA A 76 9.36 0.28 6.34
CA ALA A 76 8.81 -1.07 6.33
C ALA A 76 9.80 -2.09 6.95
N THR A 77 9.21 -3.09 7.62
CA THR A 77 9.86 -4.35 7.99
C THR A 77 8.99 -5.52 7.53
N PRO A 78 9.47 -6.77 7.51
CA PRO A 78 8.65 -7.89 7.08
C PRO A 78 7.31 -7.97 7.83
N GLY A 79 6.20 -7.83 7.10
CA GLY A 79 4.84 -7.86 7.64
C GLY A 79 4.34 -6.56 8.29
N GLU A 80 5.17 -5.51 8.38
CA GLU A 80 4.78 -4.26 9.01
C GLU A 80 5.22 -3.04 8.19
N ILE A 81 4.38 -2.00 8.19
CA ILE A 81 4.64 -0.70 7.57
C ILE A 81 4.28 0.39 8.57
N TRP A 82 5.12 1.41 8.71
CA TRP A 82 4.84 2.64 9.45
C TRP A 82 4.68 3.79 8.46
N LEU A 83 3.61 4.56 8.59
CA LEU A 83 3.33 5.73 7.77
C LEU A 83 3.10 6.96 8.66
N ASP A 84 3.68 8.07 8.26
CA ASP A 84 3.41 9.35 8.91
C ASP A 84 1.99 9.82 8.56
N ALA A 85 1.19 10.07 9.60
CA ALA A 85 -0.17 10.55 9.47
C ALA A 85 -0.24 11.94 8.80
N ASP A 86 0.73 12.82 9.07
CA ASP A 86 0.77 14.16 8.46
C ASP A 86 1.06 14.08 6.95
N LEU A 87 1.87 13.11 6.52
CA LEU A 87 2.08 12.83 5.11
C LEU A 87 0.77 12.38 4.43
N LEU A 88 0.02 11.48 5.06
CA LEU A 88 -1.26 10.99 4.51
C LEU A 88 -2.32 12.11 4.43
N ASP A 89 -2.27 13.10 5.32
CA ASP A 89 -3.16 14.26 5.28
C ASP A 89 -2.91 15.16 4.04
N ALA A 90 -1.75 15.02 3.37
CA ALA A 90 -1.43 15.70 2.10
C ALA A 90 -2.11 15.07 0.86
N GLY A 91 -2.83 13.95 1.01
CA GLY A 91 -3.57 13.30 -0.08
C GLY A 91 -2.69 12.56 -1.09
N SER A 92 -2.96 12.71 -2.40
CA SER A 92 -2.30 11.93 -3.47
C SER A 92 -0.78 12.07 -3.52
N VAL A 93 -0.22 13.14 -2.99
CA VAL A 93 1.24 13.32 -2.88
C VAL A 93 1.91 12.24 -2.02
N ALA A 94 1.17 11.69 -1.04
CA ALA A 94 1.64 10.61 -0.18
C ALA A 94 1.60 9.22 -0.86
N TRP A 95 0.84 9.06 -1.94
CA TRP A 95 0.56 7.74 -2.50
C TRP A 95 1.81 7.02 -3.01
N GLY A 96 2.76 7.78 -3.58
CA GLY A 96 4.06 7.22 -3.97
C GLY A 96 4.82 6.61 -2.78
N VAL A 97 4.78 7.26 -1.62
CA VAL A 97 5.41 6.76 -0.38
C VAL A 97 4.69 5.51 0.11
N VAL A 98 3.36 5.48 0.15
CA VAL A 98 2.59 4.30 0.54
C VAL A 98 2.95 3.08 -0.33
N GLN A 99 2.99 3.27 -1.65
CA GLN A 99 3.37 2.21 -2.59
C GLN A 99 4.83 1.80 -2.44
N HIS A 100 5.73 2.73 -2.13
CA HIS A 100 7.13 2.44 -1.85
C HIS A 100 7.29 1.56 -0.62
N GLU A 101 6.64 1.90 0.48
CA GLU A 101 6.73 1.09 1.70
C GLU A 101 6.08 -0.29 1.51
N TYR A 102 5.00 -0.38 0.71
CA TYR A 102 4.42 -1.67 0.37
C TYR A 102 5.30 -2.48 -0.58
N ALA A 103 6.07 -1.83 -1.47
CA ALA A 103 7.03 -2.50 -2.35
C ALA A 103 8.16 -3.21 -1.58
N HIS A 104 8.51 -2.75 -0.38
CA HIS A 104 9.41 -3.50 0.50
C HIS A 104 8.81 -4.84 0.94
N GLN A 105 7.48 -4.98 1.06
CA GLN A 105 6.86 -6.28 1.33
C GLN A 105 7.03 -7.23 0.14
N VAL A 106 7.00 -6.71 -1.09
CA VAL A 106 7.34 -7.50 -2.30
C VAL A 106 8.79 -7.98 -2.22
N ASP A 107 9.73 -7.10 -1.84
CA ASP A 107 11.12 -7.50 -1.62
C ASP A 107 11.25 -8.59 -0.56
N PHE A 108 10.65 -8.39 0.61
CA PHE A 108 10.80 -9.32 1.74
C PHE A 108 10.25 -10.71 1.45
N PHE A 109 9.12 -10.79 0.76
CA PHE A 109 8.36 -12.04 0.63
C PHE A 109 8.46 -12.73 -0.74
N LEU A 110 8.85 -11.99 -1.80
CA LEU A 110 8.78 -12.51 -3.16
C LEU A 110 10.13 -12.53 -3.89
N LEU A 111 11.10 -11.69 -3.49
CA LEU A 111 12.38 -11.65 -4.19
C LEU A 111 13.38 -12.64 -3.61
N THR A 112 13.82 -13.58 -4.45
CA THR A 112 14.94 -14.47 -4.13
C THR A 112 16.29 -13.72 -4.16
N PRO A 113 17.36 -14.28 -3.60
CA PRO A 113 18.71 -13.73 -3.73
C PRO A 113 19.13 -13.51 -5.19
N ALA A 114 18.73 -14.39 -6.10
CA ALA A 114 19.02 -14.27 -7.54
C ALA A 114 18.29 -13.09 -8.18
N ALA A 115 17.01 -12.92 -7.85
CA ALA A 115 16.21 -11.76 -8.31
C ALA A 115 16.80 -10.44 -7.79
N ARG A 116 17.18 -10.38 -6.52
CA ARG A 116 17.86 -9.20 -5.92
C ARG A 116 19.18 -8.89 -6.61
N ALA A 117 20.00 -9.91 -6.92
CA ALA A 117 21.26 -9.73 -7.64
C ALA A 117 21.03 -9.16 -9.06
N GLU A 118 20.00 -9.62 -9.79
CA GLU A 118 19.64 -9.07 -11.10
C GLU A 118 19.17 -7.62 -10.99
N LEU A 119 18.27 -7.33 -10.06
CA LEU A 119 17.75 -5.99 -9.82
C LEU A 119 18.87 -5.03 -9.39
N LEU A 120 19.80 -5.47 -8.54
CA LEU A 120 20.95 -4.69 -8.11
C LEU A 120 21.75 -4.15 -9.32
N ARG A 121 22.06 -5.03 -10.28
CA ARG A 121 22.77 -4.64 -11.51
C ARG A 121 21.94 -3.68 -12.37
N ARG A 122 20.63 -3.94 -12.53
CA ARG A 122 19.75 -3.12 -13.37
C ARG A 122 19.47 -1.74 -12.79
N LEU A 123 19.45 -1.63 -11.47
CA LEU A 123 19.23 -0.38 -10.77
C LEU A 123 20.51 0.40 -10.49
N GLY A 124 21.69 -0.17 -10.86
CA GLY A 124 22.98 0.48 -10.67
C GLY A 124 23.33 0.70 -9.20
N ALA A 125 22.91 -0.22 -8.32
CA ALA A 125 23.28 -0.22 -6.91
C ALA A 125 24.36 -1.27 -6.65
N THR A 126 25.16 -1.08 -5.60
CA THR A 126 26.25 -2.00 -5.24
C THR A 126 25.91 -2.90 -4.07
N VAL A 127 24.96 -2.46 -3.25
CA VAL A 127 24.52 -3.16 -2.04
C VAL A 127 23.00 -3.20 -2.03
N TRP A 128 22.40 -4.33 -1.60
CA TRP A 128 20.96 -4.47 -1.59
C TRP A 128 20.32 -3.63 -0.48
N CYS A 129 20.55 -3.98 0.77
CA CYS A 129 20.00 -3.27 1.94
C CYS A 129 20.98 -3.37 3.13
N ALA A 130 20.74 -2.57 4.16
CA ALA A 130 21.37 -2.68 5.47
C ALA A 130 22.89 -2.45 5.53
N GLN A 131 23.40 -1.35 4.95
CA GLN A 131 24.74 -0.84 5.24
C GLN A 131 24.67 0.55 5.85
N ILE A 132 25.30 0.71 7.02
CA ILE A 132 25.26 1.95 7.84
C ILE A 132 25.93 3.12 7.11
N ASP A 133 26.94 2.84 6.28
CA ASP A 133 27.74 3.87 5.59
C ASP A 133 27.25 4.19 4.16
N VAL A 134 26.15 3.58 3.71
CA VAL A 134 25.58 3.81 2.38
C VAL A 134 24.32 4.67 2.49
N ARG A 135 24.27 5.74 1.72
CA ARG A 135 23.07 6.58 1.66
C ARG A 135 21.86 5.76 1.20
N ARG A 136 20.71 6.03 1.79
CA ARG A 136 19.47 5.30 1.54
C ARG A 136 19.12 5.22 0.04
N ASP A 137 19.26 6.35 -0.68
CA ASP A 137 19.00 6.44 -2.13
C ASP A 137 19.99 5.66 -3.02
N GLN A 138 21.05 5.08 -2.43
CA GLN A 138 22.03 4.25 -3.12
C GLN A 138 21.82 2.75 -2.86
N LEU A 139 20.95 2.39 -1.91
CA LEU A 139 20.62 1.00 -1.61
C LEU A 139 19.72 0.41 -2.70
N GLY A 140 19.98 -0.84 -3.07
CA GLY A 140 19.23 -1.55 -4.10
C GLY A 140 17.75 -1.72 -3.75
N CYS A 141 17.43 -2.05 -2.49
CA CYS A 141 16.06 -2.19 -2.02
C CYS A 141 15.26 -0.89 -2.07
N GLU A 142 15.88 0.26 -1.74
CA GLU A 142 15.24 1.57 -1.82
C GLU A 142 14.99 1.97 -3.28
N ARG A 143 15.99 1.73 -4.15
CA ARG A 143 15.84 1.94 -5.58
C ARG A 143 14.77 1.03 -6.18
N PHE A 144 14.71 -0.23 -5.74
CA PHE A 144 13.67 -1.16 -6.16
C PHE A 144 12.28 -0.68 -5.74
N ALA A 145 12.10 -0.34 -4.46
CA ALA A 145 10.83 0.12 -3.94
C ALA A 145 10.34 1.40 -4.66
N SER A 146 11.22 2.39 -4.85
CA SER A 146 10.91 3.59 -5.62
C SER A 146 10.59 3.27 -7.09
N ALA A 147 11.36 2.39 -7.73
CA ALA A 147 11.14 1.97 -9.10
C ALA A 147 9.82 1.24 -9.29
N LEU A 148 9.43 0.36 -8.35
CA LEU A 148 8.15 -0.35 -8.36
C LEU A 148 6.98 0.64 -8.22
N ALA A 149 7.01 1.49 -7.20
CA ALA A 149 5.99 2.50 -6.97
C ALA A 149 5.80 3.40 -8.19
N TRP A 150 6.90 3.89 -8.80
CA TRP A 150 6.81 4.69 -10.01
C TRP A 150 6.31 3.90 -11.21
N ALA A 151 6.86 2.71 -11.45
CA ALA A 151 6.57 1.97 -12.66
C ALA A 151 5.09 1.58 -12.78
N PHE A 152 4.43 1.27 -11.68
CA PHE A 152 3.04 0.84 -11.70
C PHE A 152 2.02 1.96 -11.39
N TRP A 153 2.51 3.14 -11.03
CA TRP A 153 1.71 4.36 -10.92
C TRP A 153 2.51 5.59 -11.38
N PRO A 154 2.77 5.75 -12.72
CA PRO A 154 3.58 6.84 -13.26
C PRO A 154 2.77 8.15 -13.34
N SER A 155 2.45 8.71 -12.18
CA SER A 155 1.70 9.95 -12.02
C SER A 155 2.63 11.14 -11.76
N ALA A 156 2.20 12.35 -12.12
CA ALA A 156 2.91 13.57 -11.76
C ALA A 156 2.98 13.76 -10.22
N ASP A 157 1.99 13.23 -9.48
CA ASP A 157 1.97 13.27 -8.01
C ASP A 157 2.91 12.24 -7.37
N ASN A 158 3.48 11.33 -8.15
CA ASN A 158 4.36 10.29 -7.61
C ASN A 158 5.79 10.80 -7.42
N CYS A 159 6.17 11.07 -6.18
CA CYS A 159 7.50 11.54 -5.81
C CYS A 159 8.60 10.46 -5.92
N MET A 160 8.24 9.18 -6.18
CA MET A 160 9.19 8.06 -6.28
C MET A 160 9.82 7.88 -7.66
N ARG A 161 9.69 8.87 -8.55
CA ARG A 161 10.23 8.80 -9.91
C ARG A 161 11.74 8.63 -9.92
N PRO A 162 12.29 7.52 -10.45
CA PRO A 162 13.72 7.36 -10.61
C PRO A 162 14.29 8.38 -11.59
N ALA A 163 15.54 8.83 -11.37
CA ALA A 163 16.23 9.70 -12.30
C ALA A 163 16.30 9.07 -13.69
N GLY A 164 15.93 9.82 -14.71
CA GLY A 164 15.92 9.35 -16.09
C GLY A 164 14.82 8.35 -16.46
N ALA A 165 13.84 8.08 -15.57
CA ALA A 165 12.70 7.22 -15.89
C ALA A 165 11.89 7.81 -17.07
N ARG A 166 11.86 7.07 -18.18
CA ARG A 166 11.09 7.35 -19.40
C ARG A 166 10.07 6.23 -19.63
N PRO A 167 9.02 6.41 -20.46
CA PRO A 167 8.02 5.37 -20.71
C PRO A 167 8.62 4.01 -21.11
N ALA A 168 9.63 4.01 -21.98
CA ALA A 168 10.32 2.78 -22.38
C ALA A 168 11.08 2.10 -21.23
N TRP A 169 11.65 2.85 -20.30
CA TRP A 169 12.26 2.31 -19.08
C TRP A 169 11.19 1.68 -18.18
N THR A 170 10.09 2.40 -17.94
CA THR A 170 8.95 1.93 -17.16
C THR A 170 8.41 0.59 -17.66
N ALA A 171 8.18 0.47 -18.98
CA ALA A 171 7.70 -0.77 -19.60
C ALA A 171 8.69 -1.93 -19.42
N ARG A 172 10.00 -1.68 -19.62
CA ARG A 172 11.04 -2.70 -19.40
C ARG A 172 11.13 -3.13 -17.94
N PHE A 173 11.04 -2.18 -17.00
CA PHE A 173 11.10 -2.49 -15.58
C PHE A 173 9.89 -3.33 -15.14
N ARG A 174 8.67 -3.00 -15.57
CA ARG A 174 7.47 -3.82 -15.32
C ARG A 174 7.68 -5.26 -15.80
N LYS A 175 8.12 -5.44 -17.05
CA LYS A 175 8.36 -6.78 -17.62
C LYS A 175 9.43 -7.55 -16.83
N LEU A 176 10.50 -6.88 -16.41
CA LEU A 176 11.56 -7.49 -15.59
C LEU A 176 11.00 -8.00 -14.26
N VAL A 177 10.31 -7.14 -13.52
CA VAL A 177 9.79 -7.48 -12.19
C VAL A 177 8.77 -8.62 -12.27
N SER A 178 7.79 -8.53 -13.20
CA SER A 178 6.83 -9.61 -13.39
C SER A 178 7.52 -10.94 -13.71
N GLY A 179 8.51 -10.93 -14.61
CA GLY A 179 9.25 -12.15 -14.95
C GLY A 179 10.05 -12.75 -13.79
N LEU A 180 10.63 -11.92 -12.92
CA LEU A 180 11.35 -12.39 -11.73
C LEU A 180 10.40 -13.02 -10.72
N ILE A 181 9.27 -12.36 -10.42
CA ILE A 181 8.27 -12.87 -9.46
C ILE A 181 7.64 -14.17 -9.96
N ASP A 182 7.23 -14.24 -11.24
CA ASP A 182 6.61 -15.43 -11.83
C ASP A 182 7.55 -16.64 -11.84
N THR A 183 8.84 -16.41 -12.08
CA THR A 183 9.85 -17.47 -12.08
C THR A 183 10.05 -18.03 -10.68
N ASP A 184 10.11 -17.17 -9.68
CA ASP A 184 10.34 -17.56 -8.29
C ASP A 184 9.11 -18.27 -7.70
N THR A 185 7.90 -17.82 -8.04
CA THR A 185 6.66 -18.49 -7.61
C THR A 185 6.57 -19.92 -8.18
N ARG A 186 6.85 -20.09 -9.48
CA ARG A 186 6.82 -21.42 -10.12
C ARG A 186 7.88 -22.37 -9.56
N ARG A 187 9.07 -21.88 -9.19
CA ARG A 187 10.11 -22.70 -8.55
C ARG A 187 9.66 -23.17 -7.16
N ALA A 188 9.04 -22.31 -6.37
CA ALA A 188 8.53 -22.65 -5.04
C ALA A 188 7.38 -23.67 -5.09
N GLU A 189 6.62 -23.73 -6.18
CA GLU A 189 5.56 -24.73 -6.40
C GLU A 189 6.10 -26.08 -6.88
N GLY A 190 7.19 -26.08 -7.66
CA GLY A 190 7.84 -27.29 -8.17
C GLY A 190 8.68 -28.07 -7.16
N ASP A 191 9.06 -27.43 -6.05
CA ASP A 191 9.86 -28.02 -4.96
C ASP A 191 8.98 -28.62 -3.82
N ARG A 192 7.63 -28.65 -3.98
CA ARG A 192 6.66 -29.25 -3.06
C ARG A 192 6.11 -30.56 -3.61
#